data_eca8e19e6c4fa2d398ac41025cdf8d0d
#
_entry.id   eca8e19e6c4fa2d398ac41025cdf8d0d
#
_cell.length_a   1.000
_cell.length_b   1.000
_cell.length_c   1.000
_cell.angle_alpha   90.00
_cell.angle_beta   90.00
_cell.angle_gamma   90.00
#
_symmetry.space_group_name_H-M   'P 1'
#
loop_
_entity.id
_entity.type
_entity.pdbx_description
1 polymer ?
#
loop_
_entity_poly.entity_id
_entity_poly.type
_entity_poly.pdbx_seq_one_letter_code
_entity_poly.pdbx_strand_id
1 'polypeptide(L)'
;GAKILDAGSGPGRVGKQLHALGHRVTGVDIDPELIEEARRVCPDATWITADLVDLPEVLGIEGDATAENGFELLVCAGNVMGFLARSTRKPVVENFRRVLVPGGRAVVGYGSGPGRDYAFEQFLADAREVGLNVDNTYSSWQMHPFVEGSSEFLVAVLSRPAS
;
A
#
# COMPACT_ATOMS: atom_id res chain seq x y z
N GLY A 1 -11.30 -15.72 3.53
CA GLY A 1 -10.78 -14.39 3.61
C GLY A 1 -9.89 -14.02 2.45
N ALA A 2 -9.75 -12.75 2.22
CA ALA A 2 -8.91 -12.22 1.16
C ALA A 2 -7.43 -12.27 1.55
N LYS A 3 -6.56 -12.35 0.55
CA LYS A 3 -5.11 -12.23 0.72
C LYS A 3 -4.73 -10.74 0.65
N ILE A 4 -4.31 -10.17 1.78
CA ILE A 4 -4.10 -8.74 1.93
C ILE A 4 -2.65 -8.43 2.26
N LEU A 5 -2.09 -7.44 1.59
CA LEU A 5 -0.77 -6.88 1.87
C LEU A 5 -0.92 -5.55 2.60
N ASP A 6 -0.31 -5.45 3.76
CA ASP A 6 -0.22 -4.22 4.53
C ASP A 6 1.17 -3.61 4.27
N ALA A 7 1.23 -2.68 3.33
CA ALA A 7 2.47 -2.05 2.88
C ALA A 7 2.81 -0.85 3.76
N GLY A 8 3.95 -0.91 4.42
CA GLY A 8 4.29 0.04 5.47
C GLY A 8 3.47 -0.24 6.72
N SER A 9 3.51 -1.49 7.18
CA SER A 9 2.61 -2.01 8.22
C SER A 9 2.82 -1.41 9.62
N GLY A 10 3.97 -0.82 9.86
CA GLY A 10 4.31 -0.34 11.19
C GLY A 10 4.20 -1.45 12.24
N PRO A 11 3.69 -1.15 13.45
CA PRO A 11 3.55 -2.16 14.51
C PRO A 11 2.36 -3.12 14.32
N GLY A 12 1.69 -3.08 13.16
CA GLY A 12 0.70 -4.08 12.78
C GLY A 12 -0.74 -3.81 13.20
N ARG A 13 -1.11 -2.57 13.50
CA ARG A 13 -2.47 -2.24 13.96
C ARG A 13 -3.55 -2.58 12.95
N VAL A 14 -3.36 -2.16 11.70
CA VAL A 14 -4.31 -2.43 10.62
C VAL A 14 -4.31 -3.92 10.28
N GLY A 15 -3.14 -4.51 10.12
CA GLY A 15 -3.02 -5.94 9.79
C GLY A 15 -3.63 -6.84 10.84
N LYS A 16 -3.48 -6.50 12.13
CA LYS A 16 -4.10 -7.25 13.22
C LYS A 16 -5.61 -7.26 13.11
N GLN A 17 -6.22 -6.10 12.81
CA GLN A 17 -7.67 -6.02 12.65
C GLN A 17 -8.15 -6.80 11.44
N LEU A 18 -7.45 -6.70 10.31
CA LEU A 18 -7.78 -7.46 9.11
C LEU A 18 -7.67 -8.97 9.34
N HIS A 19 -6.64 -9.39 10.07
CA HIS A 19 -6.48 -10.80 10.45
C HIS A 19 -7.63 -11.27 11.33
N ALA A 20 -8.06 -10.45 12.30
CA ALA A 20 -9.18 -10.77 13.18
C ALA A 20 -10.51 -10.91 12.41
N LEU A 21 -10.63 -10.26 11.26
CA LEU A 21 -11.79 -10.39 10.38
C LEU A 21 -11.72 -11.61 9.45
N GLY A 22 -10.68 -12.43 9.58
CA GLY A 22 -10.55 -13.69 8.83
C GLY A 22 -9.74 -13.58 7.54
N HIS A 23 -9.03 -12.47 7.34
CA HIS A 23 -8.18 -12.32 6.15
C HIS A 23 -6.78 -12.85 6.37
N ARG A 24 -6.12 -13.23 5.28
CA ARG A 24 -4.72 -13.68 5.27
C ARG A 24 -3.84 -12.46 5.04
N VAL A 25 -3.13 -12.03 6.08
CA VAL A 25 -2.38 -10.76 6.07
C VAL A 25 -0.87 -11.02 6.01
N THR A 26 -0.21 -10.28 5.11
CA THR A 26 1.25 -10.12 5.09
C THR A 26 1.54 -8.63 5.29
N GLY A 27 2.34 -8.30 6.28
CA GLY A 27 2.79 -6.93 6.53
C GLY A 27 4.26 -6.76 6.17
N VAL A 28 4.60 -5.63 5.60
CA VAL A 28 5.97 -5.27 5.21
C VAL A 28 6.29 -3.88 5.73
N ASP A 29 7.40 -3.73 6.43
CA ASP A 29 7.88 -2.42 6.91
C ASP A 29 9.40 -2.41 6.93
N ILE A 30 9.98 -1.25 6.72
CA ILE A 30 11.43 -1.09 6.69
C ILE A 30 12.04 -1.12 8.11
N ASP A 31 11.25 -0.84 9.14
CA ASP A 31 11.71 -0.75 10.51
C ASP A 31 11.62 -2.12 11.21
N PRO A 32 12.77 -2.75 11.53
CA PRO A 32 12.78 -4.07 12.16
C PRO A 32 12.16 -4.08 13.56
N GLU A 33 12.22 -2.97 14.30
CA GLU A 33 11.62 -2.90 15.64
C GLU A 33 10.10 -2.90 15.55
N LEU A 34 9.52 -2.21 14.57
CA LEU A 34 8.08 -2.22 14.33
C LEU A 34 7.59 -3.59 13.87
N ILE A 35 8.36 -4.25 13.01
CA ILE A 35 8.03 -5.63 12.57
C ILE A 35 8.10 -6.61 13.74
N GLU A 36 9.08 -6.48 14.63
CA GLU A 36 9.16 -7.32 15.83
C GLU A 36 7.94 -7.12 16.73
N GLU A 37 7.50 -5.88 16.91
CA GLU A 37 6.26 -5.57 17.64
C GLU A 37 5.05 -6.19 16.98
N ALA A 38 4.94 -6.09 15.64
CA ALA A 38 3.84 -6.71 14.89
C ALA A 38 3.79 -8.23 15.09
N ARG A 39 4.95 -8.90 15.05
CA ARG A 39 5.03 -10.34 15.32
C ARG A 39 4.57 -10.69 16.72
N ARG A 40 4.88 -9.83 17.69
CA ARG A 40 4.48 -10.04 19.07
C ARG A 40 2.97 -9.92 19.26
N VAL A 41 2.33 -8.92 18.62
CA VAL A 41 0.89 -8.66 18.81
C VAL A 41 0.00 -9.49 17.90
N CYS A 42 0.52 -9.99 16.79
CA CYS A 42 -0.24 -10.81 15.84
C CYS A 42 0.66 -11.88 15.20
N PRO A 43 1.05 -12.92 15.98
CA PRO A 43 2.03 -13.91 15.51
C PRO A 43 1.52 -14.80 14.38
N ASP A 44 0.21 -14.86 14.16
CA ASP A 44 -0.38 -15.74 13.15
C ASP A 44 -0.39 -15.12 11.74
N ALA A 45 -0.13 -13.83 11.61
CA ALA A 45 0.07 -13.19 10.31
C ALA A 45 1.55 -13.26 9.91
N THR A 46 1.85 -12.90 8.68
CA THR A 46 3.24 -12.87 8.16
C THR A 46 3.76 -11.44 8.20
N TRP A 47 4.95 -11.23 8.79
CA TRP A 47 5.57 -9.92 8.93
C TRP A 47 6.99 -9.95 8.37
N ILE A 48 7.31 -9.03 7.47
CA ILE A 48 8.59 -9.00 6.75
C ILE A 48 9.23 -7.62 6.90
N THR A 49 10.51 -7.59 7.29
CA THR A 49 11.30 -6.36 7.29
C THR A 49 11.89 -6.17 5.90
N ALA A 50 11.45 -5.15 5.17
CA ALA A 50 11.96 -4.83 3.85
C ALA A 50 11.56 -3.41 3.42
N ASP A 51 12.29 -2.86 2.47
CA ASP A 51 11.92 -1.63 1.78
C ASP A 51 10.87 -1.95 0.72
N LEU A 52 9.89 -1.06 0.55
CA LEU A 52 8.82 -1.24 -0.46
C LEU A 52 9.38 -1.24 -1.90
N VAL A 53 10.56 -0.69 -2.11
CA VAL A 53 11.23 -0.77 -3.43
C VAL A 53 11.61 -2.20 -3.80
N ASP A 54 11.75 -3.08 -2.81
CA ASP A 54 12.09 -4.49 -3.00
C ASP A 54 10.89 -5.42 -2.87
N LEU A 55 9.68 -4.88 -2.90
CA LEU A 55 8.45 -5.59 -2.55
C LEU A 55 8.24 -6.89 -3.35
N PRO A 56 8.34 -6.92 -4.68
CA PRO A 56 8.15 -8.17 -5.42
C PRO A 56 9.17 -9.24 -5.05
N GLU A 57 10.43 -8.87 -4.88
CA GLU A 57 11.50 -9.83 -4.56
C GLU A 57 11.27 -10.50 -3.20
N VAL A 58 10.92 -9.72 -2.17
CA VAL A 58 10.71 -10.27 -0.83
C VAL A 58 9.45 -11.10 -0.71
N LEU A 59 8.50 -10.91 -1.63
CA LEU A 59 7.26 -11.70 -1.71
C LEU A 59 7.38 -12.89 -2.66
N GLY A 60 8.53 -13.06 -3.32
CA GLY A 60 8.74 -14.17 -4.25
C GLY A 60 7.96 -14.02 -5.56
N ILE A 61 7.66 -12.79 -5.97
CA ILE A 61 6.91 -12.51 -7.20
C ILE A 61 7.89 -12.08 -8.28
N GLU A 62 7.95 -12.87 -9.35
CA GLU A 62 8.71 -12.54 -10.57
C GLU A 62 7.78 -11.88 -11.57
N GLY A 63 8.23 -10.75 -12.17
CA GLY A 63 7.41 -9.98 -13.09
C GLY A 63 6.16 -9.44 -12.40
N ASP A 64 5.01 -9.66 -13.00
CA ASP A 64 3.71 -9.28 -12.44
C ASP A 64 3.06 -10.49 -11.77
N ALA A 65 2.37 -10.24 -10.65
CA ALA A 65 1.66 -11.31 -9.94
C ALA A 65 0.55 -11.91 -10.80
N THR A 66 0.33 -13.19 -10.58
CA THR A 66 -0.77 -13.94 -11.18
C THR A 66 -1.95 -14.01 -10.20
N ALA A 67 -3.06 -14.59 -10.64
CA ALA A 67 -4.21 -14.84 -9.77
C ALA A 67 -3.87 -15.77 -8.58
N GLU A 68 -2.80 -16.57 -8.71
CA GLU A 68 -2.41 -17.55 -7.69
C GLU A 68 -1.44 -16.96 -6.66
N ASN A 69 -0.51 -16.08 -7.07
CA ASN A 69 0.55 -15.60 -6.18
C ASN A 69 0.42 -14.15 -5.73
N GLY A 70 -0.55 -13.41 -6.26
CA GLY A 70 -0.75 -12.00 -5.94
C GLY A 70 -1.68 -11.75 -4.76
N PHE A 71 -1.80 -10.49 -4.43
CA PHE A 71 -2.69 -10.02 -3.37
C PHE A 71 -3.98 -9.45 -3.95
N GLU A 72 -5.10 -9.74 -3.30
CA GLU A 72 -6.41 -9.23 -3.70
C GLU A 72 -6.59 -7.76 -3.28
N LEU A 73 -5.94 -7.39 -2.17
CA LEU A 73 -5.98 -6.03 -1.64
C LEU A 73 -4.60 -5.66 -1.09
N LEU A 74 -4.19 -4.43 -1.37
CA LEU A 74 -3.04 -3.79 -0.73
C LEU A 74 -3.55 -2.57 0.03
N VAL A 75 -3.14 -2.43 1.29
CA VAL A 75 -3.44 -1.26 2.11
C VAL A 75 -2.12 -0.58 2.48
N CYS A 76 -2.04 0.72 2.27
CA CYS A 76 -0.88 1.52 2.66
C CYS A 76 -1.41 2.75 3.42
N ALA A 77 -1.55 2.59 4.74
CA ALA A 77 -2.27 3.55 5.58
C ALA A 77 -1.36 4.42 6.47
N GLY A 78 -0.06 4.15 6.51
CA GLY A 78 0.86 4.73 7.48
C GLY A 78 1.59 6.00 7.06
N ASN A 79 1.07 6.79 6.14
CA ASN A 79 1.74 7.99 5.60
C ASN A 79 3.06 7.73 4.87
N VAL A 80 3.35 6.47 4.56
CA VAL A 80 4.63 6.05 3.95
C VAL A 80 4.94 6.83 2.68
N MET A 81 3.92 7.03 1.83
CA MET A 81 4.11 7.65 0.52
C MET A 81 4.64 9.07 0.61
N GLY A 82 4.24 9.83 1.62
CA GLY A 82 4.69 11.21 1.80
C GLY A 82 6.19 11.33 2.04
N PHE A 83 6.80 10.31 2.63
CA PHE A 83 8.22 10.32 3.02
C PHE A 83 9.15 9.61 2.04
N LEU A 84 8.64 9.06 0.94
CA LEU A 84 9.47 8.37 -0.05
C LEU A 84 10.45 9.33 -0.73
N ALA A 85 11.70 8.89 -0.89
CA ALA A 85 12.67 9.58 -1.72
C ALA A 85 12.15 9.64 -3.17
N ARG A 86 12.40 10.75 -3.86
CA ARG A 86 11.89 10.97 -5.22
C ARG A 86 12.20 9.83 -6.17
N SER A 87 13.43 9.30 -6.11
CA SER A 87 13.86 8.21 -6.98
C SER A 87 13.13 6.90 -6.75
N THR A 88 12.49 6.73 -5.58
CA THR A 88 11.78 5.50 -5.21
C THR A 88 10.27 5.58 -5.38
N ARG A 89 9.72 6.77 -5.60
CA ARG A 89 8.27 7.00 -5.66
C ARG A 89 7.58 6.14 -6.72
N LYS A 90 7.96 6.35 -7.96
CA LYS A 90 7.36 5.62 -9.08
C LYS A 90 7.67 4.13 -9.05
N PRO A 91 8.91 3.68 -8.74
CA PRO A 91 9.18 2.26 -8.54
C PRO A 91 8.31 1.60 -7.47
N VAL A 92 8.04 2.27 -6.35
CA VAL A 92 7.16 1.75 -5.30
C VAL A 92 5.72 1.63 -5.81
N VAL A 93 5.22 2.65 -6.50
CA VAL A 93 3.86 2.63 -7.07
C VAL A 93 3.72 1.51 -8.11
N GLU A 94 4.74 1.31 -8.93
CA GLU A 94 4.78 0.19 -9.88
C GLU A 94 4.78 -1.16 -9.15
N ASN A 95 5.52 -1.28 -8.04
CA ASN A 95 5.52 -2.48 -7.22
C ASN A 95 4.14 -2.78 -6.65
N PHE A 96 3.37 -1.77 -6.26
CA PHE A 96 2.00 -1.96 -5.81
C PHE A 96 1.15 -2.63 -6.90
N ARG A 97 1.28 -2.19 -8.15
CA ARG A 97 0.60 -2.85 -9.27
C ARG A 97 1.09 -4.29 -9.44
N ARG A 98 2.41 -4.49 -9.41
CA ARG A 98 3.02 -5.80 -9.70
C ARG A 98 2.61 -6.89 -8.70
N VAL A 99 2.36 -6.54 -7.44
CA VAL A 99 2.03 -7.54 -6.41
C VAL A 99 0.54 -7.82 -6.29
N LEU A 100 -0.30 -7.05 -6.96
CA LEU A 100 -1.74 -7.29 -7.00
C LEU A 100 -2.10 -8.36 -8.04
N VAL A 101 -3.11 -9.16 -7.73
CA VAL A 101 -3.73 -10.03 -8.75
C VAL A 101 -4.36 -9.15 -9.84
N PRO A 102 -4.59 -9.69 -11.06
CA PRO A 102 -5.42 -8.98 -12.04
C PRO A 102 -6.78 -8.64 -11.41
N GLY A 103 -7.18 -7.38 -11.52
CA GLY A 103 -8.40 -6.88 -10.88
C GLY A 103 -8.26 -6.54 -9.39
N GLY A 104 -7.09 -6.75 -8.81
CA GLY A 104 -6.82 -6.42 -7.41
C GLY A 104 -6.83 -4.93 -7.14
N ARG A 105 -7.01 -4.54 -5.89
CA ARG A 105 -7.15 -3.15 -5.48
C ARG A 105 -6.09 -2.74 -4.47
N ALA A 106 -5.71 -1.46 -4.53
CA ALA A 106 -4.86 -0.84 -3.53
C ALA A 106 -5.58 0.37 -2.94
N VAL A 107 -5.53 0.50 -1.62
CA VAL A 107 -6.03 1.68 -0.92
C VAL A 107 -4.84 2.33 -0.25
N VAL A 108 -4.50 3.54 -0.70
CA VAL A 108 -3.29 4.25 -0.28
C VAL A 108 -3.69 5.58 0.33
N GLY A 109 -3.26 5.84 1.56
CA GLY A 109 -3.56 7.08 2.25
C GLY A 109 -2.30 7.76 2.77
N TYR A 110 -2.18 9.05 2.54
CA TYR A 110 -1.11 9.86 3.11
C TYR A 110 -1.48 11.35 3.14
N GLY A 111 -0.83 12.07 4.05
CA GLY A 111 -1.03 13.51 4.21
C GLY A 111 0.09 14.34 3.60
N SER A 112 -0.20 15.61 3.36
CA SER A 112 0.78 16.63 3.03
C SER A 112 1.40 17.19 4.31
N GLY A 113 2.47 17.98 4.15
CA GLY A 113 3.12 18.66 5.28
C GLY A 113 4.64 18.63 5.18
N PRO A 114 5.34 19.21 6.20
CA PRO A 114 6.79 19.22 6.21
C PRO A 114 7.40 17.84 6.09
N GLY A 115 8.35 17.67 5.17
CA GLY A 115 9.00 16.39 4.90
C GLY A 115 8.16 15.41 4.10
N ARG A 116 6.91 15.76 3.78
CA ARG A 116 5.98 14.94 2.98
C ARG A 116 5.69 15.69 1.68
N ASP A 117 6.62 15.62 0.75
CA ASP A 117 6.61 16.43 -0.46
C ASP A 117 6.18 15.68 -1.72
N TYR A 118 5.61 14.48 -1.58
CA TYR A 118 5.00 13.78 -2.70
C TYR A 118 3.62 14.38 -2.97
N ALA A 119 3.55 15.28 -3.94
CA ALA A 119 2.29 15.94 -4.30
C ALA A 119 1.22 14.91 -4.70
N PHE A 120 -0.01 15.12 -4.24
CA PHE A 120 -1.11 14.19 -4.52
C PHE A 120 -1.34 14.00 -6.02
N GLU A 121 -1.30 15.08 -6.78
CA GLU A 121 -1.49 15.06 -8.24
C GLU A 121 -0.38 14.24 -8.92
N GLN A 122 0.85 14.34 -8.42
CA GLN A 122 1.97 13.57 -8.97
C GLN A 122 1.82 12.09 -8.64
N PHE A 123 1.39 11.76 -7.43
CA PHE A 123 1.11 10.37 -7.05
C PHE A 123 0.04 9.76 -7.96
N LEU A 124 -1.05 10.47 -8.19
CA LEU A 124 -2.13 9.98 -9.05
C LEU A 124 -1.67 9.83 -10.51
N ALA A 125 -0.85 10.76 -11.00
CA ALA A 125 -0.25 10.66 -12.34
C ALA A 125 0.69 9.46 -12.45
N ASP A 126 1.53 9.24 -11.44
CA ASP A 126 2.43 8.09 -11.40
C ASP A 126 1.66 6.78 -11.37
N ALA A 127 0.58 6.71 -10.59
CA ALA A 127 -0.30 5.53 -10.54
C ALA A 127 -0.85 5.19 -11.92
N ARG A 128 -1.37 6.18 -12.63
CA ARG A 128 -1.88 5.99 -14.00
C ARG A 128 -0.78 5.57 -14.96
N GLU A 129 0.39 6.19 -14.84
CA GLU A 129 1.52 5.92 -15.74
C GLU A 129 2.04 4.48 -15.62
N VAL A 130 2.03 3.91 -14.40
CA VAL A 130 2.44 2.51 -14.20
C VAL A 130 1.33 1.50 -14.52
N GLY A 131 0.15 1.96 -14.91
CA GLY A 131 -0.94 1.09 -15.35
C GLY A 131 -2.02 0.80 -14.33
N LEU A 132 -2.08 1.57 -13.23
CA LEU A 132 -3.17 1.48 -12.27
C LEU A 132 -4.32 2.41 -12.67
N ASN A 133 -5.56 1.96 -12.46
CA ASN A 133 -6.72 2.82 -12.54
C ASN A 133 -6.85 3.60 -11.22
N VAL A 134 -7.25 4.85 -11.30
CA VAL A 134 -7.67 5.64 -10.13
C VAL A 134 -9.18 5.58 -10.07
N ASP A 135 -9.71 4.73 -9.21
CA ASP A 135 -11.17 4.49 -9.17
C ASP A 135 -11.90 5.53 -8.34
N ASN A 136 -11.33 5.92 -7.20
CA ASN A 136 -11.91 6.92 -6.31
C ASN A 136 -10.81 7.66 -5.56
N THR A 137 -11.12 8.89 -5.13
CA THR A 137 -10.26 9.68 -4.26
C THR A 137 -11.09 10.29 -3.13
N TYR A 138 -10.53 10.28 -1.93
CA TYR A 138 -11.17 10.84 -0.73
C TYR A 138 -10.15 11.67 0.04
N SER A 139 -10.63 12.55 0.92
CA SER A 139 -9.77 13.37 1.79
C SER A 139 -9.60 12.77 3.20
N SER A 140 -10.23 11.65 3.47
CA SER A 140 -10.16 10.96 4.76
C SER A 140 -10.55 9.50 4.63
N TRP A 141 -10.24 8.71 5.67
CA TRP A 141 -10.66 7.31 5.75
C TRP A 141 -12.18 7.16 5.94
N GLN A 142 -12.90 8.23 6.25
CA GLN A 142 -14.36 8.27 6.35
C GLN A 142 -15.01 8.66 5.02
N MET A 143 -14.25 8.65 3.93
CA MET A 143 -14.73 8.91 2.57
C MET A 143 -15.29 10.33 2.34
N HIS A 144 -14.72 11.34 3.04
CA HIS A 144 -15.01 12.73 2.70
C HIS A 144 -14.44 13.05 1.30
N PRO A 145 -15.12 13.88 0.50
CA PRO A 145 -14.64 14.19 -0.86
C PRO A 145 -13.24 14.79 -0.86
N PHE A 146 -12.43 14.37 -1.83
CA PHE A 146 -11.14 14.98 -2.08
C PHE A 146 -11.33 16.21 -2.96
N VAL A 147 -10.77 17.34 -2.52
CA VAL A 147 -10.82 18.61 -3.25
C VAL A 147 -9.39 18.98 -3.66
N GLU A 148 -9.12 18.95 -4.96
CA GLU A 148 -7.82 19.29 -5.51
C GLU A 148 -7.39 20.71 -5.09
N GLY A 149 -6.17 20.84 -4.61
CA GLY A 149 -5.62 22.11 -4.15
C GLY A 149 -6.01 22.52 -2.74
N SER A 150 -7.01 21.86 -2.13
CA SER A 150 -7.51 22.22 -0.79
C SER A 150 -7.31 21.11 0.23
N SER A 151 -7.47 19.84 -0.16
CA SER A 151 -7.36 18.73 0.78
C SER A 151 -5.92 18.52 1.23
N GLU A 152 -5.73 18.27 2.51
CA GLU A 152 -4.42 18.03 3.13
C GLU A 152 -4.11 16.54 3.32
N PHE A 153 -5.05 15.69 2.95
CA PHE A 153 -4.94 14.25 3.02
C PHE A 153 -5.59 13.63 1.79
N LEU A 154 -5.00 12.56 1.28
CA LEU A 154 -5.52 11.80 0.15
C LEU A 154 -5.68 10.34 0.56
N VAL A 155 -6.85 9.77 0.29
CA VAL A 155 -7.07 8.33 0.26
C VAL A 155 -7.46 7.97 -1.17
N ALA A 156 -6.59 7.26 -1.85
CA ALA A 156 -6.82 6.84 -3.23
C ALA A 156 -7.17 5.36 -3.30
N VAL A 157 -8.25 5.04 -3.99
CA VAL A 157 -8.62 3.66 -4.31
C VAL A 157 -8.18 3.39 -5.75
N LEU A 158 -7.22 2.50 -5.88
CA LEU A 158 -6.61 2.15 -7.15
C LEU A 158 -6.95 0.71 -7.50
N SER A 159 -6.90 0.36 -8.77
CA SER A 159 -7.04 -1.03 -9.20
C SER A 159 -6.07 -1.39 -10.30
N ARG A 160 -5.61 -2.64 -10.28
CA ARG A 160 -4.91 -3.23 -11.41
C ARG A 160 -5.95 -3.70 -12.41
N PRO A 161 -5.83 -3.36 -13.70
CA PRO A 161 -6.75 -3.87 -14.72
C PRO A 161 -6.87 -5.40 -14.68
N ALA A 162 -8.06 -5.91 -14.98
CA ALA A 162 -8.32 -7.36 -14.97
C ALA A 162 -7.65 -8.08 -16.15
N SER A 163 -7.22 -7.33 -17.16
CA SER A 163 -6.57 -7.91 -18.33
C SER A 163 -5.53 -6.97 -18.93
#